data_d5a6ae6d4b8e332bb437d82fdeda3454
#
_entry.id   d5a6ae6d4b8e332bb437d82fdeda3454
#
_cell.length_a   1.000
_cell.length_b   1.000
_cell.length_c   1.000
_cell.angle_alpha   90.00
_cell.angle_beta   90.00
_cell.angle_gamma   90.00
#
_symmetry.space_group_name_H-M   'P 1'
#
loop_
_entity.id
_entity.type
_entity.pdbx_description
1 polymer ?
#
loop_
_entity_poly.entity_id
_entity_poly.type
_entity_poly.pdbx_seq_one_letter_code
_entity_poly.pdbx_strand_id
1 'polypeptide(L)'
;YGLLMLFVLGLLYGFLGGGFVGLALLNSKENRVPWYSILAEMIALAILTYSVLIDQLGWLMTPPRSEAWAACLGASIALGWYIIRQQYYSVLRVAIWSAVGAGFGFAFGNFLQVIGAASGIKFNFWNVMEYSIGFFGGVGMAYATFTSPWPQSNEETSKGGNLLPILFTALFVPFVVWDQSFTTEHLEFITEQGGSESVI
;
A
#
# COMPACT_ATOMS: atom_id res chain seq x y z
N TYR A 1 2.00 13.06 -14.08
CA TYR A 1 2.85 13.05 -12.87
C TYR A 1 4.24 12.53 -13.22
N GLY A 2 5.28 13.06 -12.57
CA GLY A 2 6.65 12.57 -12.80
C GLY A 2 6.88 11.20 -12.15
N LEU A 3 7.69 10.34 -12.79
CA LEU A 3 8.00 9.00 -12.28
C LEU A 3 8.58 9.03 -10.86
N LEU A 4 9.40 10.03 -10.54
CA LEU A 4 9.98 10.21 -9.20
C LEU A 4 8.91 10.45 -8.15
N MET A 5 7.89 11.25 -8.48
CA MET A 5 6.78 11.53 -7.56
C MET A 5 5.98 10.28 -7.25
N LEU A 6 5.66 9.48 -8.26
CA LEU A 6 4.96 8.21 -8.09
C LEU A 6 5.81 7.20 -7.32
N PHE A 7 7.12 7.18 -7.55
CA PHE A 7 8.05 6.39 -6.75
C PHE A 7 7.98 6.77 -5.26
N VAL A 8 8.01 8.06 -4.94
CA VAL A 8 7.91 8.55 -3.55
C VAL A 8 6.56 8.19 -2.92
N LEU A 9 5.46 8.33 -3.67
CA LEU A 9 4.13 7.91 -3.19
C LEU A 9 4.10 6.41 -2.86
N GLY A 10 4.61 5.59 -3.77
CA GLY A 10 4.71 4.14 -3.56
C GLY A 10 5.59 3.78 -2.36
N LEU A 11 6.70 4.50 -2.16
CA LEU A 11 7.55 4.35 -0.97
C LEU A 11 6.75 4.56 0.32
N LEU A 12 5.98 5.64 0.41
CA LEU A 12 5.20 5.96 1.62
C LEU A 12 4.13 4.90 1.90
N TYR A 13 3.36 4.52 0.89
CA TYR A 13 2.31 3.51 1.05
C TYR A 13 2.89 2.13 1.37
N GLY A 14 3.97 1.74 0.68
CA GLY A 14 4.66 0.48 0.93
C GLY A 14 5.30 0.43 2.32
N PHE A 15 5.87 1.54 2.80
CA PHE A 15 6.43 1.64 4.13
C PHE A 15 5.37 1.43 5.22
N LEU A 16 4.23 2.11 5.08
CA LEU A 16 3.11 1.97 6.01
C LEU A 16 2.59 0.52 6.01
N GLY A 17 2.28 -0.02 4.83
CA GLY A 17 1.77 -1.39 4.70
C GLY A 17 2.75 -2.44 5.24
N GLY A 18 4.02 -2.37 4.84
CA GLY A 18 5.08 -3.27 5.31
C GLY A 18 5.34 -3.13 6.81
N GLY A 19 5.29 -1.91 7.34
CA GLY A 19 5.44 -1.64 8.77
C GLY A 19 4.31 -2.27 9.60
N PHE A 20 3.06 -2.13 9.16
CA PHE A 20 1.92 -2.77 9.82
C PHE A 20 2.00 -4.29 9.77
N VAL A 21 2.34 -4.88 8.62
CA VAL A 21 2.51 -6.33 8.50
C VAL A 21 3.64 -6.81 9.40
N GLY A 22 4.78 -6.12 9.41
CA GLY A 22 5.91 -6.46 10.29
C GLY A 22 5.55 -6.39 11.78
N LEU A 23 4.82 -5.35 12.21
CA LEU A 23 4.33 -5.24 13.58
C LEU A 23 3.30 -6.33 13.92
N ALA A 24 2.44 -6.70 12.98
CA ALA A 24 1.48 -7.78 13.17
C ALA A 24 2.18 -9.13 13.34
N LEU A 25 3.23 -9.40 12.58
CA LEU A 25 4.06 -10.61 12.71
C LEU A 25 4.85 -10.65 14.03
N LEU A 26 5.25 -9.50 14.53
CA LEU A 26 5.94 -9.38 15.82
C LEU A 26 5.00 -9.51 17.01
N ASN A 27 3.72 -9.16 16.84
CA ASN A 27 2.74 -9.11 17.93
C ASN A 27 2.42 -10.50 18.47
N SER A 28 2.85 -10.76 19.69
CA SER A 28 2.64 -12.01 20.41
C SER A 28 2.23 -11.74 21.86
N LYS A 29 1.96 -12.77 22.65
CA LYS A 29 1.70 -12.61 24.10
C LYS A 29 2.88 -12.00 24.84
N GLU A 30 4.07 -12.32 24.40
CA GLU A 30 5.32 -11.83 24.99
C GLU A 30 5.66 -10.40 24.51
N ASN A 31 5.36 -10.09 23.24
CA ASN A 31 5.63 -8.81 22.63
C ASN A 31 4.32 -8.16 22.15
N ARG A 32 3.59 -7.55 23.07
CA ARG A 32 2.35 -6.85 22.72
C ARG A 32 2.63 -5.50 22.09
N VAL A 33 2.17 -5.33 20.84
CA VAL A 33 2.24 -4.07 20.13
C VAL A 33 1.14 -3.13 20.63
N PRO A 34 1.46 -1.92 21.13
CA PRO A 34 0.46 -0.97 21.62
C PRO A 34 -0.20 -0.22 20.46
N TRP A 35 -1.06 -0.90 19.70
CA TRP A 35 -1.69 -0.38 18.49
C TRP A 35 -2.33 0.99 18.65
N TYR A 36 -3.04 1.22 19.77
CA TYR A 36 -3.71 2.51 19.99
C TYR A 36 -2.73 3.67 20.11
N SER A 37 -1.60 3.47 20.78
CA SER A 37 -0.56 4.49 20.93
C SER A 37 0.09 4.81 19.59
N ILE A 38 0.43 3.76 18.82
CA ILE A 38 1.05 3.91 17.50
C ILE A 38 0.11 4.65 16.56
N LEU A 39 -1.16 4.25 16.49
CA LEU A 39 -2.14 4.90 15.64
C LEU A 39 -2.37 6.35 16.05
N ALA A 40 -2.41 6.66 17.36
CA ALA A 40 -2.55 8.03 17.84
C ALA A 40 -1.35 8.90 17.43
N GLU A 41 -0.12 8.40 17.59
CA GLU A 41 1.11 9.08 17.16
C GLU A 41 1.10 9.31 15.63
N MET A 42 0.70 8.29 14.85
CA MET A 42 0.61 8.39 13.39
C MET A 42 -0.43 9.40 12.94
N ILE A 43 -1.63 9.40 13.54
CA ILE A 43 -2.71 10.34 13.20
C ILE A 43 -2.28 11.77 13.57
N ALA A 44 -1.73 11.97 14.76
CA ALA A 44 -1.28 13.30 15.19
C ALA A 44 -0.22 13.88 14.25
N LEU A 45 0.78 13.07 13.88
CA LEU A 45 1.84 13.54 12.99
C LEU A 45 1.38 13.66 11.54
N ALA A 46 0.42 12.83 11.11
CA ALA A 46 -0.22 12.96 9.80
C ALA A 46 -0.98 14.27 9.65
N ILE A 47 -1.79 14.64 10.66
CA ILE A 47 -2.52 15.91 10.68
C ILE A 47 -1.53 17.08 10.69
N LEU A 48 -0.51 17.02 11.55
CA LEU A 48 0.49 18.08 11.67
C LEU A 48 1.24 18.29 10.34
N THR A 49 1.75 17.22 9.73
CA THR A 49 2.47 17.33 8.45
C THR A 49 1.56 17.80 7.32
N TYR A 50 0.33 17.33 7.26
CA TYR A 50 -0.62 17.80 6.27
C TYR A 50 -0.87 19.31 6.43
N SER A 51 -1.21 19.76 7.64
CA SER A 51 -1.47 21.16 7.90
C SER A 51 -0.26 22.06 7.62
N VAL A 52 0.95 21.63 7.96
CA VAL A 52 2.15 22.42 7.68
C VAL A 52 2.48 22.43 6.20
N LEU A 53 2.54 21.26 5.55
CA LEU A 53 3.02 21.17 4.17
C LEU A 53 1.98 21.65 3.16
N ILE A 54 0.71 21.30 3.36
CA ILE A 54 -0.35 21.61 2.39
C ILE A 54 -1.01 22.94 2.73
N ASP A 55 -1.56 23.10 3.96
CA ASP A 55 -2.37 24.26 4.28
C ASP A 55 -1.53 25.53 4.46
N GLN A 56 -0.31 25.42 5.02
CA GLN A 56 0.54 26.58 5.30
C GLN A 56 1.58 26.86 4.20
N LEU A 57 2.26 25.82 3.71
CA LEU A 57 3.33 25.99 2.72
C LEU A 57 2.82 25.86 1.26
N GLY A 58 1.62 25.29 1.04
CA GLY A 58 1.07 25.10 -0.29
C GLY A 58 1.86 24.13 -1.18
N TRP A 59 2.54 23.17 -0.57
CA TRP A 59 3.32 22.16 -1.30
C TRP A 59 2.40 21.12 -1.93
N LEU A 60 1.87 21.42 -3.12
CA LEU A 60 1.02 20.52 -3.86
C LEU A 60 1.86 19.58 -4.72
N MET A 61 1.69 18.27 -4.53
CA MET A 61 2.41 17.25 -5.30
C MET A 61 1.49 16.50 -6.28
N THR A 62 0.21 16.37 -5.97
CA THR A 62 -0.73 15.54 -6.72
C THR A 62 -2.01 16.25 -7.21
N PRO A 63 -1.99 17.57 -7.56
CA PRO A 63 -3.19 18.22 -8.05
C PRO A 63 -3.64 17.61 -9.41
N PRO A 64 -4.93 17.52 -9.70
CA PRO A 64 -6.08 17.93 -8.89
C PRO A 64 -6.55 16.88 -7.86
N ARG A 65 -5.77 15.82 -7.61
CA ARG A 65 -6.08 14.77 -6.62
C ARG A 65 -5.78 15.25 -5.20
N SER A 66 -6.21 14.44 -4.23
CA SER A 66 -5.94 14.73 -2.82
C SER A 66 -4.44 14.69 -2.51
N GLU A 67 -4.00 15.60 -1.66
CA GLU A 67 -2.60 15.69 -1.19
C GLU A 67 -2.34 14.76 0.01
N ALA A 68 -2.94 13.56 -0.01
CA ALA A 68 -2.82 12.57 1.08
C ALA A 68 -1.37 12.13 1.35
N TRP A 69 -0.45 12.35 0.40
CA TRP A 69 0.96 12.04 0.58
C TRP A 69 1.57 12.72 1.82
N ALA A 70 1.17 13.96 2.12
CA ALA A 70 1.69 14.69 3.26
C ALA A 70 1.28 14.05 4.59
N ALA A 71 0.03 13.59 4.69
CA ALA A 71 -0.44 12.82 5.82
C ALA A 71 0.29 11.46 5.93
N CYS A 72 0.47 10.75 4.81
CA CYS A 72 1.21 9.49 4.77
C CYS A 72 2.69 9.67 5.15
N LEU A 73 3.31 10.79 4.78
CA LEU A 73 4.66 11.14 5.21
C LEU A 73 4.73 11.25 6.73
N GLY A 74 3.83 12.03 7.36
CA GLY A 74 3.78 12.17 8.81
C GLY A 74 3.55 10.83 9.52
N ALA A 75 2.58 10.05 9.04
CA ALA A 75 2.32 8.72 9.56
C ALA A 75 3.54 7.79 9.43
N SER A 76 4.25 7.84 8.29
CA SER A 76 5.46 7.05 8.07
C SER A 76 6.60 7.44 9.00
N ILE A 77 6.77 8.74 9.27
CA ILE A 77 7.76 9.24 10.24
C ILE A 77 7.44 8.73 11.65
N ALA A 78 6.17 8.83 12.09
CA ALA A 78 5.75 8.34 13.41
C ALA A 78 5.97 6.82 13.54
N LEU A 79 5.53 6.05 12.55
CA LEU A 79 5.70 4.60 12.53
C LEU A 79 7.18 4.21 12.52
N GLY A 80 7.99 4.84 11.67
CA GLY A 80 9.43 4.61 11.59
C GLY A 80 10.15 4.96 12.91
N TRP A 81 9.79 6.07 13.51
CA TRP A 81 10.30 6.46 14.83
C TRP A 81 9.97 5.42 15.91
N TYR A 82 8.71 4.96 15.96
CA TYR A 82 8.31 3.90 16.88
C TYR A 82 9.14 2.63 16.68
N ILE A 83 9.25 2.14 15.43
CA ILE A 83 9.99 0.93 15.09
C ILE A 83 11.46 1.04 15.49
N ILE A 84 12.12 2.18 15.21
CA ILE A 84 13.52 2.41 15.54
C ILE A 84 13.72 2.52 17.06
N ARG A 85 12.85 3.26 17.74
CA ARG A 85 12.90 3.40 19.21
C ARG A 85 12.78 2.07 19.95
N GLN A 86 11.97 1.15 19.41
CA GLN A 86 11.80 -0.20 19.96
C GLN A 86 12.85 -1.20 19.46
N GLN A 87 13.75 -0.81 18.57
CA GLN A 87 14.77 -1.66 17.96
C GLN A 87 14.18 -2.85 17.17
N TYR A 88 13.01 -2.71 16.58
CA TYR A 88 12.34 -3.75 15.79
C TYR A 88 12.90 -3.83 14.37
N TYR A 89 14.18 -4.22 14.24
CA TYR A 89 14.88 -4.20 12.96
C TYR A 89 14.27 -5.12 11.90
N SER A 90 13.67 -6.25 12.29
CA SER A 90 12.95 -7.12 11.34
C SER A 90 11.73 -6.42 10.75
N VAL A 91 10.97 -5.68 11.57
CA VAL A 91 9.84 -4.85 11.13
C VAL A 91 10.31 -3.74 10.21
N LEU A 92 11.38 -3.03 10.59
CA LEU A 92 11.96 -1.98 9.77
C LEU A 92 12.38 -2.50 8.39
N ARG A 93 13.00 -3.68 8.35
CA ARG A 93 13.40 -4.33 7.11
C ARG A 93 12.21 -4.64 6.22
N VAL A 94 11.11 -5.17 6.77
CA VAL A 94 9.87 -5.41 6.01
C VAL A 94 9.29 -4.11 5.49
N ALA A 95 9.24 -3.05 6.32
CA ALA A 95 8.76 -1.73 5.90
C ALA A 95 9.57 -1.15 4.75
N ILE A 96 10.91 -1.20 4.84
CA ILE A 96 11.81 -0.65 3.80
C ILE A 96 11.70 -1.44 2.49
N TRP A 97 11.75 -2.78 2.51
CA TRP A 97 11.67 -3.57 1.28
C TRP A 97 10.30 -3.48 0.62
N SER A 98 9.23 -3.42 1.41
CA SER A 98 7.88 -3.16 0.89
C SER A 98 7.79 -1.77 0.27
N ALA A 99 8.39 -0.75 0.91
CA ALA A 99 8.46 0.61 0.39
C ALA A 99 9.17 0.66 -0.97
N VAL A 100 10.38 0.11 -1.04
CA VAL A 100 11.18 0.10 -2.28
C VAL A 100 10.43 -0.65 -3.39
N GLY A 101 9.85 -1.81 -3.08
CA GLY A 101 9.05 -2.58 -4.03
C GLY A 101 7.84 -1.80 -4.53
N ALA A 102 7.04 -1.21 -3.64
CA ALA A 102 5.85 -0.46 -4.01
C ALA A 102 6.21 0.84 -4.77
N GLY A 103 7.29 1.53 -4.36
CA GLY A 103 7.80 2.70 -5.06
C GLY A 103 8.22 2.38 -6.50
N PHE A 104 9.01 1.33 -6.67
CA PHE A 104 9.38 0.83 -7.99
C PHE A 104 8.14 0.41 -8.79
N GLY A 105 7.24 -0.37 -8.18
CA GLY A 105 6.03 -0.84 -8.82
C GLY A 105 5.14 0.30 -9.32
N PHE A 106 5.02 1.40 -8.56
CA PHE A 106 4.23 2.54 -8.96
C PHE A 106 4.86 3.29 -10.14
N ALA A 107 6.15 3.60 -10.05
CA ALA A 107 6.86 4.28 -11.15
C ALA A 107 6.89 3.43 -12.42
N PHE A 108 7.23 2.14 -12.31
CA PHE A 108 7.29 1.21 -13.42
C PHE A 108 5.90 0.94 -14.01
N GLY A 109 4.88 0.75 -13.18
CA GLY A 109 3.51 0.56 -13.63
C GLY A 109 2.98 1.77 -14.41
N ASN A 110 3.26 2.99 -13.95
CA ASN A 110 2.91 4.20 -14.70
C ASN A 110 3.68 4.32 -16.02
N PHE A 111 4.95 3.91 -16.06
CA PHE A 111 5.71 3.84 -17.30
C PHE A 111 5.05 2.88 -18.30
N LEU A 112 4.61 1.70 -17.85
CA LEU A 112 3.87 0.76 -18.69
C LEU A 112 2.53 1.35 -19.16
N GLN A 113 1.82 2.09 -18.30
CA GLN A 113 0.58 2.78 -18.65
C GLN A 113 0.80 3.79 -19.80
N VAL A 114 1.88 4.57 -19.73
CA VAL A 114 2.22 5.55 -20.78
C VAL A 114 2.56 4.84 -22.09
N ILE A 115 3.36 3.79 -22.07
CA ILE A 115 3.69 2.99 -23.26
C ILE A 115 2.44 2.34 -23.82
N GLY A 116 1.58 1.79 -22.97
CA GLY A 116 0.32 1.18 -23.38
C GLY A 116 -0.60 2.17 -24.10
N ALA A 117 -0.76 3.36 -23.55
CA ALA A 117 -1.53 4.44 -24.18
C ALA A 117 -0.94 4.85 -25.55
N ALA A 118 0.38 4.91 -25.67
CA ALA A 118 1.06 5.24 -26.92
C ALA A 118 1.03 4.13 -27.97
N SER A 119 0.86 2.88 -27.56
CA SER A 119 0.85 1.71 -28.47
C SER A 119 -0.43 1.55 -29.26
N GLY A 120 -1.52 2.25 -28.91
CA GLY A 120 -2.84 2.07 -29.52
C GLY A 120 -3.52 0.75 -29.15
N ILE A 121 -2.93 -0.06 -28.26
CA ILE A 121 -3.54 -1.34 -27.80
C ILE A 121 -4.72 -0.99 -26.89
N LYS A 122 -5.90 -1.51 -27.20
CA LYS A 122 -7.09 -1.37 -26.37
C LYS A 122 -7.03 -2.32 -25.18
N PHE A 123 -6.37 -1.88 -24.11
CA PHE A 123 -6.25 -2.62 -22.86
C PHE A 123 -6.24 -1.65 -21.67
N ASN A 124 -6.76 -2.07 -20.54
CA ASN A 124 -6.78 -1.22 -19.35
C ASN A 124 -5.39 -1.18 -18.67
N PHE A 125 -4.52 -0.32 -19.17
CA PHE A 125 -3.18 -0.13 -18.60
C PHE A 125 -3.16 0.55 -17.23
N TRP A 126 -4.29 1.14 -16.81
CA TRP A 126 -4.44 1.59 -15.42
C TRP A 126 -4.35 0.42 -14.44
N ASN A 127 -5.06 -0.66 -14.72
CA ASN A 127 -4.98 -1.88 -13.90
C ASN A 127 -3.57 -2.48 -13.89
N VAL A 128 -2.83 -2.40 -15.02
CA VAL A 128 -1.43 -2.85 -15.07
C VAL A 128 -0.56 -2.08 -14.08
N MET A 129 -0.77 -0.75 -13.97
CA MET A 129 -0.07 0.08 -12.99
C MET A 129 -0.42 -0.35 -11.56
N GLU A 130 -1.69 -0.55 -11.25
CA GLU A 130 -2.15 -0.95 -9.92
C GLU A 130 -1.61 -2.34 -9.53
N TYR A 131 -1.67 -3.30 -10.44
CA TYR A 131 -1.10 -4.63 -10.22
C TYR A 131 0.42 -4.59 -10.04
N SER A 132 1.13 -3.71 -10.74
CA SER A 132 2.57 -3.53 -10.58
C SER A 132 2.92 -3.04 -9.17
N ILE A 133 2.14 -2.11 -8.61
CA ILE A 133 2.33 -1.62 -7.23
C ILE A 133 2.18 -2.79 -6.25
N GLY A 134 1.08 -3.53 -6.37
CA GLY A 134 0.78 -4.67 -5.50
C GLY A 134 1.82 -5.78 -5.62
N PHE A 135 2.22 -6.13 -6.85
CA PHE A 135 3.18 -7.20 -7.11
C PHE A 135 4.56 -6.88 -6.53
N PHE A 136 5.16 -5.76 -6.91
CA PHE A 136 6.51 -5.42 -6.46
C PHE A 136 6.56 -5.09 -4.97
N GLY A 137 5.53 -4.40 -4.44
CA GLY A 137 5.40 -4.17 -3.00
C GLY A 137 5.26 -5.46 -2.21
N GLY A 138 4.44 -6.40 -2.71
CA GLY A 138 4.26 -7.73 -2.14
C GLY A 138 5.53 -8.58 -2.20
N VAL A 139 6.27 -8.57 -3.31
CA VAL A 139 7.57 -9.27 -3.44
C VAL A 139 8.57 -8.72 -2.44
N GLY A 140 8.69 -7.39 -2.30
CA GLY A 140 9.59 -6.76 -1.33
C GLY A 140 9.21 -7.14 0.11
N MET A 141 7.92 -7.08 0.43
CA MET A 141 7.38 -7.48 1.73
C MET A 141 7.66 -8.96 2.04
N ALA A 142 7.36 -9.85 1.11
CA ALA A 142 7.58 -11.28 1.26
C ALA A 142 9.07 -11.61 1.44
N TYR A 143 9.93 -11.04 0.58
CA TYR A 143 11.37 -11.20 0.69
C TYR A 143 11.89 -10.84 2.08
N ALA A 144 11.53 -9.66 2.58
CA ALA A 144 11.98 -9.22 3.89
C ALA A 144 11.37 -10.07 5.03
N THR A 145 10.11 -10.47 4.91
CA THR A 145 9.45 -11.32 5.91
C THR A 145 10.16 -12.67 6.04
N PHE A 146 10.44 -13.35 4.93
CA PHE A 146 11.06 -14.68 4.96
C PHE A 146 12.56 -14.67 5.26
N THR A 147 13.23 -13.54 5.09
CA THR A 147 14.68 -13.42 5.31
C THR A 147 15.04 -12.68 6.60
N SER A 148 14.07 -12.21 7.37
CA SER A 148 14.30 -11.55 8.66
C SER A 148 14.25 -12.53 9.81
N PRO A 149 15.07 -12.33 10.87
CA PRO A 149 14.97 -13.10 12.09
C PRO A 149 13.75 -12.63 12.88
N TRP A 150 12.80 -13.53 13.10
CA TRP A 150 11.62 -13.26 13.93
C TRP A 150 11.79 -13.93 15.30
N PRO A 151 11.27 -13.33 16.39
CA PRO A 151 11.21 -14.01 17.68
C PRO A 151 10.37 -15.28 17.53
N GLN A 152 10.89 -16.39 18.01
CA GLN A 152 10.13 -17.64 18.05
C GLN A 152 9.07 -17.50 19.15
N SER A 153 7.81 -17.51 18.79
CA SER A 153 6.74 -17.65 19.79
C SER A 153 6.55 -19.14 20.09
N ASN A 154 6.63 -19.50 21.37
CA ASN A 154 6.26 -20.84 21.83
C ASN A 154 4.73 -21.04 21.90
N GLU A 155 3.96 -20.16 21.26
CA GLU A 155 2.52 -20.30 21.21
C GLU A 155 2.14 -21.46 20.29
N GLU A 156 1.52 -22.50 20.83
CA GLU A 156 0.82 -23.48 20.04
C GLU A 156 -0.26 -22.76 19.24
N THR A 157 -0.13 -22.80 17.91
CA THR A 157 -1.17 -22.26 17.01
C THR A 157 -2.47 -23.01 17.30
N SER A 158 -3.42 -22.32 17.91
CA SER A 158 -4.78 -22.86 18.10
C SER A 158 -5.31 -23.28 16.73
N LYS A 159 -5.69 -24.55 16.59
CA LYS A 159 -6.19 -25.12 15.31
C LYS A 159 -7.41 -24.36 14.75
N GLY A 160 -8.12 -23.58 15.56
CA GLY A 160 -9.21 -22.70 15.12
C GLY A 160 -8.81 -21.26 14.81
N GLY A 161 -7.63 -20.81 15.26
CA GLY A 161 -7.18 -19.41 15.11
C GLY A 161 -6.88 -18.98 13.68
N ASN A 162 -6.62 -19.93 12.78
CA ASN A 162 -6.31 -19.64 11.38
C ASN A 162 -7.55 -19.60 10.46
N LEU A 163 -8.72 -20.11 10.93
CA LEU A 163 -9.91 -20.17 10.10
C LEU A 163 -10.46 -18.78 9.80
N LEU A 164 -10.51 -17.90 10.80
CA LEU A 164 -11.07 -16.56 10.65
C LEU A 164 -10.25 -15.67 9.67
N PRO A 165 -8.91 -15.58 9.75
CA PRO A 165 -8.11 -14.89 8.75
C PRO A 165 -8.24 -15.49 7.35
N ILE A 166 -8.31 -16.82 7.22
CA ILE A 166 -8.48 -17.49 5.93
C ILE A 166 -9.85 -17.15 5.33
N LEU A 167 -10.93 -17.25 6.12
CA LEU A 167 -12.28 -16.88 5.67
C LEU A 167 -12.37 -15.40 5.31
N PHE A 168 -11.79 -14.53 6.14
CA PHE A 168 -11.75 -13.10 5.85
C PHE A 168 -11.03 -12.84 4.53
N THR A 169 -9.84 -13.40 4.32
CA THR A 169 -9.09 -13.22 3.07
C THR A 169 -9.84 -13.81 1.87
N ALA A 170 -10.41 -15.02 2.01
CA ALA A 170 -11.12 -15.71 0.95
C ALA A 170 -12.45 -15.04 0.55
N LEU A 171 -13.08 -14.28 1.44
CA LEU A 171 -14.33 -13.58 1.17
C LEU A 171 -14.11 -12.09 0.88
N PHE A 172 -13.29 -11.42 1.69
CA PHE A 172 -13.09 -9.98 1.59
C PHE A 172 -12.30 -9.59 0.34
N VAL A 173 -11.23 -10.31 0.01
CA VAL A 173 -10.44 -10.00 -1.18
C VAL A 173 -11.24 -10.18 -2.47
N PRO A 174 -11.94 -11.30 -2.71
CA PRO A 174 -12.83 -11.43 -3.87
C PRO A 174 -13.97 -10.41 -3.89
N PHE A 175 -14.52 -10.06 -2.72
CA PHE A 175 -15.57 -9.03 -2.62
C PHE A 175 -15.04 -7.66 -3.05
N VAL A 176 -13.87 -7.24 -2.55
CA VAL A 176 -13.26 -5.96 -2.95
C VAL A 176 -12.90 -5.96 -4.43
N VAL A 177 -12.34 -7.05 -4.94
CA VAL A 177 -12.01 -7.19 -6.38
C VAL A 177 -13.29 -7.10 -7.22
N TRP A 178 -14.36 -7.76 -6.79
CA TRP A 178 -15.66 -7.69 -7.46
C TRP A 178 -16.21 -6.26 -7.44
N ASP A 179 -16.24 -5.62 -6.29
CA ASP A 179 -16.75 -4.25 -6.12
C ASP A 179 -15.98 -3.26 -7.01
N GLN A 180 -14.65 -3.35 -7.05
CA GLN A 180 -13.80 -2.47 -7.85
C GLN A 180 -13.84 -2.76 -9.37
N SER A 181 -14.11 -4.01 -9.77
CA SER A 181 -14.01 -4.42 -11.18
C SER A 181 -15.37 -4.51 -11.88
N PHE A 182 -16.45 -4.71 -11.13
CA PHE A 182 -17.77 -5.03 -11.68
C PHE A 182 -18.90 -4.10 -11.19
N THR A 183 -18.55 -2.92 -10.64
CA THR A 183 -19.57 -1.89 -10.38
C THR A 183 -20.24 -1.45 -11.67
N THR A 184 -21.53 -1.10 -11.57
CA THR A 184 -22.34 -0.66 -12.72
C THR A 184 -21.67 0.47 -13.51
N GLU A 185 -21.02 1.43 -12.83
CA GLU A 185 -20.26 2.51 -13.47
C GLU A 185 -19.09 2.01 -14.32
N HIS A 186 -18.38 0.96 -13.87
CA HIS A 186 -17.28 0.36 -14.64
C HIS A 186 -17.78 -0.45 -15.83
N LEU A 187 -18.92 -1.13 -15.68
CA LEU A 187 -19.56 -1.89 -16.76
C LEU A 187 -20.15 -0.95 -17.82
N GLU A 188 -20.74 0.17 -17.43
CA GLU A 188 -21.21 1.21 -18.33
C GLU A 188 -20.06 1.83 -19.13
N PHE A 189 -18.95 2.15 -18.47
CA PHE A 189 -17.74 2.64 -19.13
C PHE A 189 -17.18 1.67 -20.17
N ILE A 190 -17.16 0.36 -19.88
CA ILE A 190 -16.70 -0.69 -20.81
C ILE A 190 -17.69 -0.86 -21.96
N THR A 191 -19.01 -0.79 -21.70
CA THR A 191 -20.05 -0.89 -22.74
C THR A 191 -20.09 0.32 -23.64
N GLU A 192 -19.90 1.51 -23.14
CA GLU A 192 -19.81 2.74 -23.96
C GLU A 192 -18.57 2.72 -24.86
N GLN A 193 -17.44 2.22 -24.40
CA GLN A 193 -16.24 2.08 -25.23
C GLN A 193 -16.37 0.92 -26.27
N GLY A 194 -17.08 -0.14 -25.92
CA GLY A 194 -17.32 -1.28 -26.83
C GLY A 194 -18.47 -1.08 -27.81
N GLY A 195 -19.47 -0.25 -27.44
CA GLY A 195 -20.65 0.01 -28.27
C GLY A 195 -20.44 1.03 -29.41
N SER A 196 -19.35 1.78 -29.36
CA SER A 196 -19.01 2.77 -30.41
C SER A 196 -18.47 2.14 -31.71
N GLU A 197 -18.19 0.85 -31.76
CA GLU A 197 -17.61 0.16 -32.94
C GLU A 197 -18.56 -0.76 -33.68
N SER A 198 -19.84 -0.87 -33.30
CA SER A 198 -20.80 -1.72 -34.01
C SER A 198 -21.70 -0.98 -35.02
N VAL A 199 -21.40 0.29 -35.35
CA VAL A 199 -22.09 1.09 -36.34
C VAL A 199 -21.09 1.74 -37.29
N ILE A 200 -20.47 0.94 -38.16
CA ILE A 200 -20.07 1.33 -39.53
C ILE A 200 -20.11 0.06 -40.38
#